data_6fabf40f9f82b1174fa7e0959200bc7d
#
_entry.id   6fabf40f9f82b1174fa7e0959200bc7d
#
_cell.length_a   1.000
_cell.length_b   1.000
_cell.length_c   1.000
_cell.angle_alpha   90.00
_cell.angle_beta   90.00
_cell.angle_gamma   90.00
#
_symmetry.space_group_name_H-M   'P 1'
#
loop_
_entity.id
_entity.type
_entity.pdbx_description
1 polymer ?
#
loop_
_entity_poly.entity_id
_entity_poly.type
_entity_poly.pdbx_seq_one_letter_code
_entity_poly.pdbx_strand_id
1 'polypeptide(L)'
;TPRANRLHIGLFGKRNAGKSSLINALTHQDTALVSDIPGTTTDPVFKAMEIHGLGPCVFIDTAGFDDEGELGELRIRQTQRALEKTDIALMVCTDEHLDEELHWQRLLKEKNVPVIWILNKCDLLSDAEQTMRRIEQQCGQVPLLVSTLTGKGLDDILRSLRNKLPDETMAQGIVGRLVEENDTVMLVMPQDIQAPKGRLIL
;
A
#
# COMPACT_ATOMS: atom_id res chain seq x y z
N THR A 1 7.59 1.67 -17.33
CA THR A 1 8.01 2.75 -16.40
C THR A 1 9.27 2.29 -15.68
N PRO A 2 10.36 3.11 -15.62
CA PRO A 2 11.56 2.76 -14.88
C PRO A 2 11.21 2.45 -13.41
N ARG A 3 11.89 1.47 -12.80
CA ARG A 3 11.66 1.06 -11.40
C ARG A 3 11.79 2.21 -10.38
N ALA A 4 12.52 3.26 -10.74
CA ALA A 4 12.76 4.44 -9.90
C ALA A 4 11.55 5.36 -9.66
N ASN A 5 10.47 5.21 -10.43
CA ASN A 5 9.30 6.10 -10.35
C ASN A 5 8.03 5.40 -9.84
N ARG A 6 8.16 4.27 -9.14
CA ARG A 6 7.01 3.56 -8.56
C ARG A 6 6.94 3.82 -7.07
N LEU A 7 5.76 4.17 -6.59
CA LEU A 7 5.51 4.30 -5.15
C LEU A 7 5.52 2.93 -4.47
N HIS A 8 6.37 2.74 -3.47
CA HIS A 8 6.46 1.50 -2.72
C HIS A 8 5.64 1.61 -1.44
N ILE A 9 4.58 0.83 -1.34
CA ILE A 9 3.64 0.81 -0.22
C ILE A 9 3.89 -0.47 0.59
N GLY A 10 4.50 -0.33 1.77
CA GLY A 10 4.76 -1.45 2.67
C GLY A 10 3.56 -1.76 3.56
N LEU A 11 3.17 -3.04 3.67
CA LEU A 11 2.15 -3.49 4.62
C LEU A 11 2.81 -4.14 5.82
N PHE A 12 2.56 -3.59 6.99
CA PHE A 12 3.09 -4.04 8.28
C PHE A 12 1.94 -4.45 9.21
N GLY A 13 2.15 -5.39 10.09
CA GLY A 13 1.15 -5.87 11.05
C GLY A 13 1.34 -7.35 11.36
N LYS A 14 0.70 -7.80 12.42
CA LYS A 14 0.71 -9.20 12.87
C LYS A 14 0.24 -10.17 11.80
N ARG A 15 0.54 -11.45 12.04
CA ARG A 15 -0.03 -12.55 11.25
C ARG A 15 -1.56 -12.48 11.31
N ASN A 16 -2.21 -12.83 10.22
CA ASN A 16 -3.68 -12.81 10.10
C ASN A 16 -4.35 -11.43 10.29
N ALA A 17 -3.60 -10.32 10.38
CA ALA A 17 -4.19 -8.97 10.36
C ALA A 17 -4.91 -8.64 9.04
N GLY A 18 -4.71 -9.46 8.00
CA GLY A 18 -5.40 -9.32 6.71
C GLY A 18 -4.62 -8.50 5.67
N LYS A 19 -3.28 -8.41 5.81
CA LYS A 19 -2.42 -7.67 4.86
C LYS A 19 -2.60 -8.11 3.41
N SER A 20 -2.45 -9.40 3.14
CA SER A 20 -2.62 -9.95 1.77
C SER A 20 -4.05 -9.83 1.26
N SER A 21 -5.05 -9.98 2.16
CA SER A 21 -6.46 -9.74 1.81
C SER A 21 -6.72 -8.28 1.46
N LEU A 22 -6.06 -7.35 2.17
CA LEU A 22 -6.14 -5.92 1.90
C LEU A 22 -5.57 -5.58 0.53
N ILE A 23 -4.39 -6.11 0.18
CA ILE A 23 -3.82 -5.94 -1.16
C ILE A 23 -4.80 -6.47 -2.21
N ASN A 24 -5.33 -7.67 -2.03
CA ASN A 24 -6.28 -8.25 -2.98
C ASN A 24 -7.56 -7.40 -3.10
N ALA A 25 -8.10 -6.90 -2.00
CA ALA A 25 -9.28 -6.04 -2.02
C ALA A 25 -9.01 -4.71 -2.76
N LEU A 26 -7.85 -4.09 -2.55
CA LEU A 26 -7.45 -2.87 -3.26
C LEU A 26 -7.18 -3.12 -4.74
N THR A 27 -6.70 -4.32 -5.13
CA THR A 27 -6.46 -4.68 -6.54
C THR A 27 -7.75 -4.97 -7.31
N HIS A 28 -8.80 -5.41 -6.63
CA HIS A 28 -10.09 -5.73 -7.26
C HIS A 28 -11.05 -4.53 -7.36
N GLN A 29 -10.74 -3.42 -6.70
CA GLN A 29 -11.46 -2.16 -6.89
C GLN A 29 -10.96 -1.47 -8.16
N ASP A 30 -11.62 -1.75 -9.28
CA ASP A 30 -11.50 -1.05 -10.58
C ASP A 30 -10.10 -0.60 -11.02
N THR A 31 -9.61 -1.24 -12.08
CA THR A 31 -8.51 -0.79 -12.93
C THR A 31 -7.07 -1.08 -12.50
N ALA A 32 -6.80 -2.14 -11.78
CA ALA A 32 -5.40 -2.50 -11.57
C ALA A 32 -4.94 -3.56 -12.60
N LEU A 33 -4.04 -3.18 -13.49
CA LEU A 33 -3.20 -4.13 -14.20
C LEU A 33 -2.19 -4.69 -13.20
N VAL A 34 -2.47 -5.89 -12.70
CA VAL A 34 -1.58 -6.57 -11.74
C VAL A 34 -0.53 -7.36 -12.51
N SER A 35 0.74 -7.13 -12.23
CA SER A 35 1.81 -8.04 -12.60
C SER A 35 2.53 -8.51 -11.35
N ASP A 36 2.53 -9.82 -11.12
CA ASP A 36 3.39 -10.41 -10.10
C ASP A 36 4.85 -10.24 -10.52
N ILE A 37 5.65 -9.61 -9.67
CA ILE A 37 7.10 -9.56 -9.89
C ILE A 37 7.67 -10.77 -9.18
N PRO A 38 8.24 -11.76 -9.90
CA PRO A 38 8.84 -12.91 -9.26
C PRO A 38 9.96 -12.48 -8.33
N GLY A 39 9.81 -12.76 -7.03
CA GLY A 39 10.87 -12.70 -6.04
C GLY A 39 11.41 -14.12 -5.78
N THR A 40 12.62 -14.22 -5.24
CA THR A 40 13.11 -15.49 -4.70
C THR A 40 12.28 -15.86 -3.45
N THR A 41 12.20 -17.14 -3.12
CA THR A 41 11.39 -17.70 -2.01
C THR A 41 11.68 -17.07 -0.61
N THR A 42 12.69 -16.22 -0.52
CA THR A 42 13.15 -15.52 0.68
C THR A 42 12.89 -14.00 0.67
N ASP A 43 12.32 -13.44 -0.40
CA ASP A 43 12.05 -12.01 -0.50
C ASP A 43 10.58 -11.68 -0.22
N PRO A 44 10.28 -10.46 0.29
CA PRO A 44 8.90 -9.98 0.42
C PRO A 44 8.16 -10.09 -0.90
N VAL A 45 6.88 -10.41 -0.87
CA VAL A 45 6.06 -10.50 -2.09
C VAL A 45 5.79 -9.09 -2.59
N PHE A 46 6.23 -8.81 -3.81
CA PHE A 46 6.00 -7.53 -4.49
C PHE A 46 4.85 -7.67 -5.48
N LYS A 47 3.80 -6.89 -5.30
CA LYS A 47 2.69 -6.79 -6.26
C LYS A 47 2.70 -5.41 -6.89
N ALA A 48 3.05 -5.33 -8.18
CA ALA A 48 2.97 -4.08 -8.93
C ALA A 48 1.56 -3.88 -9.46
N MET A 49 1.04 -2.67 -9.30
CA MET A 49 -0.26 -2.29 -9.83
C MET A 49 -0.27 -0.81 -10.18
N GLU A 50 -1.23 -0.42 -11.00
CA GLU A 50 -1.54 0.98 -11.25
C GLU A 50 -2.84 1.35 -10.55
N ILE A 51 -2.79 2.37 -9.70
CA ILE A 51 -3.95 2.85 -8.96
C ILE A 51 -4.37 4.18 -9.55
N HIS A 52 -5.63 4.28 -9.95
CA HIS A 52 -6.17 5.53 -10.49
C HIS A 52 -5.96 6.70 -9.50
N GLY A 53 -5.31 7.77 -9.98
CA GLY A 53 -4.96 8.95 -9.18
C GLY A 53 -3.74 8.80 -8.25
N LEU A 54 -3.06 7.64 -8.25
CA LEU A 54 -1.77 7.42 -7.58
C LEU A 54 -0.67 7.06 -8.58
N GLY A 55 -1.06 6.51 -9.76
CA GLY A 55 -0.12 6.01 -10.74
C GLY A 55 0.47 4.64 -10.39
N PRO A 56 1.66 4.29 -10.93
CA PRO A 56 2.26 2.98 -10.74
C PRO A 56 2.77 2.81 -9.30
N CYS A 57 2.23 1.81 -8.61
CA CYS A 57 2.56 1.44 -7.23
C CYS A 57 3.12 0.02 -7.15
N VAL A 58 3.88 -0.25 -6.10
CA VAL A 58 4.33 -1.58 -5.71
C VAL A 58 3.93 -1.82 -4.27
N PHE A 59 3.06 -2.79 -4.03
CA PHE A 59 2.76 -3.24 -2.68
C PHE A 59 3.79 -4.27 -2.23
N ILE A 60 4.32 -4.07 -1.03
CA ILE A 60 5.27 -4.96 -0.39
C ILE A 60 4.52 -5.67 0.73
N ASP A 61 4.15 -6.94 0.51
CA ASP A 61 3.52 -7.76 1.54
C ASP A 61 4.59 -8.30 2.47
N THR A 62 4.55 -7.87 3.72
CA THR A 62 5.46 -8.37 4.75
C THR A 62 4.84 -9.57 5.45
N ALA A 63 5.67 -10.56 5.83
CA ALA A 63 5.24 -11.60 6.75
C ALA A 63 4.80 -10.98 8.08
N GLY A 64 3.85 -11.62 8.79
CA GLY A 64 3.53 -11.21 10.16
C GLY A 64 4.74 -11.38 11.07
N PHE A 65 4.89 -10.51 12.07
CA PHE A 65 6.08 -10.46 12.93
C PHE A 65 5.91 -11.16 14.29
N ASP A 66 4.80 -11.86 14.47
CA ASP A 66 4.39 -12.52 15.71
C ASP A 66 4.76 -14.02 15.78
N ASP A 67 5.71 -14.47 14.98
CA ASP A 67 6.20 -15.86 15.02
C ASP A 67 7.53 -15.95 15.80
N GLU A 68 7.61 -16.95 16.69
CA GLU A 68 8.80 -17.28 17.48
C GLU A 68 9.71 -18.30 16.78
N GLY A 69 11.00 -18.32 17.12
CA GLY A 69 11.99 -19.28 16.64
C GLY A 69 12.74 -18.86 15.37
N GLU A 70 13.44 -19.80 14.73
CA GLU A 70 14.29 -19.55 13.54
C GLU A 70 13.51 -18.94 12.36
N LEU A 71 12.24 -19.31 12.19
CA LEU A 71 11.32 -18.72 11.22
C LEU A 71 11.00 -17.26 11.58
N GLY A 72 10.92 -16.90 12.86
CA GLY A 72 10.70 -15.54 13.32
C GLY A 72 11.84 -14.61 12.96
N GLU A 73 13.09 -15.01 13.18
CA GLU A 73 14.28 -14.22 12.80
C GLU A 73 14.34 -13.95 11.29
N LEU A 74 14.03 -14.96 10.47
CA LEU A 74 14.00 -14.81 9.02
C LEU A 74 12.95 -13.78 8.60
N ARG A 75 11.76 -13.80 9.20
CA ARG A 75 10.67 -12.86 8.92
C ARG A 75 10.99 -11.45 9.37
N ILE A 76 11.62 -11.29 10.54
CA ILE A 76 12.11 -9.98 11.00
C ILE A 76 13.08 -9.39 9.98
N ARG A 77 14.04 -10.17 9.49
CA ARG A 77 14.98 -9.73 8.44
C ARG A 77 14.27 -9.36 7.14
N GLN A 78 13.27 -10.12 6.73
CA GLN A 78 12.45 -9.81 5.56
C GLN A 78 11.67 -8.50 5.73
N THR A 79 11.07 -8.31 6.91
CA THR A 79 10.35 -7.08 7.24
C THR A 79 11.29 -5.87 7.29
N GLN A 80 12.51 -6.03 7.80
CA GLN A 80 13.54 -4.97 7.76
C GLN A 80 13.93 -4.60 6.33
N ARG A 81 14.09 -5.58 5.43
CA ARG A 81 14.35 -5.33 4.00
C ARG A 81 13.17 -4.63 3.32
N ALA A 82 11.95 -4.99 3.68
CA ALA A 82 10.75 -4.31 3.20
C ALA A 82 10.73 -2.85 3.64
N LEU A 83 11.06 -2.58 4.91
CA LEU A 83 11.13 -1.25 5.48
C LEU A 83 12.12 -0.34 4.74
N GLU A 84 13.25 -0.87 4.28
CA GLU A 84 14.26 -0.10 3.51
C GLU A 84 13.75 0.35 2.14
N LYS A 85 12.76 -0.33 1.59
CA LYS A 85 12.20 -0.04 0.26
C LYS A 85 10.84 0.67 0.33
N THR A 86 10.33 0.91 1.52
CA THR A 86 8.98 1.47 1.74
C THR A 86 9.02 2.99 1.70
N ASP A 87 8.23 3.59 0.81
CA ASP A 87 8.02 5.05 0.73
C ASP A 87 6.88 5.48 1.65
N ILE A 88 5.85 4.65 1.81
CA ILE A 88 4.70 4.86 2.70
C ILE A 88 4.26 3.51 3.29
N ALA A 89 3.94 3.51 4.57
CA ALA A 89 3.56 2.30 5.29
C ALA A 89 2.06 2.26 5.63
N LEU A 90 1.43 1.11 5.42
CA LEU A 90 0.13 0.76 5.93
C LEU A 90 0.32 -0.15 7.15
N MET A 91 0.01 0.34 8.35
CA MET A 91 0.07 -0.44 9.59
C MET A 91 -1.30 -1.06 9.84
N VAL A 92 -1.41 -2.39 9.69
CA VAL A 92 -2.66 -3.13 9.74
C VAL A 92 -2.78 -3.85 11.08
N CYS A 93 -3.76 -3.47 11.89
CA CYS A 93 -4.12 -4.13 13.14
C CYS A 93 -5.58 -4.61 13.10
N THR A 94 -5.97 -5.48 14.05
CA THR A 94 -7.32 -6.00 14.19
C THR A 94 -7.90 -5.78 15.58
N ASP A 95 -7.06 -5.36 16.52
CA ASP A 95 -7.40 -5.11 17.93
C ASP A 95 -6.49 -4.02 18.51
N GLU A 96 -6.62 -3.79 19.82
CA GLU A 96 -5.90 -2.75 20.58
C GLU A 96 -4.55 -3.17 21.16
N HIS A 97 -4.11 -4.42 20.93
CA HIS A 97 -2.82 -4.94 21.40
C HIS A 97 -1.74 -4.66 20.35
N LEU A 98 -1.04 -3.53 20.48
CA LEU A 98 -0.21 -2.94 19.44
C LEU A 98 1.30 -2.96 19.72
N ASP A 99 1.78 -3.75 20.68
CA ASP A 99 3.18 -3.70 21.14
C ASP A 99 4.18 -3.81 19.99
N GLU A 100 3.94 -4.72 19.06
CA GLU A 100 4.82 -4.95 17.91
C GLU A 100 4.61 -3.89 16.82
N GLU A 101 3.36 -3.53 16.54
CA GLU A 101 3.04 -2.48 15.58
C GLU A 101 3.66 -1.14 15.99
N LEU A 102 3.63 -0.80 17.28
CA LEU A 102 4.27 0.40 17.83
C LEU A 102 5.79 0.33 17.74
N HIS A 103 6.40 -0.85 17.85
CA HIS A 103 7.82 -1.02 17.61
C HIS A 103 8.17 -0.69 16.15
N TRP A 104 7.43 -1.25 15.19
CA TRP A 104 7.64 -0.97 13.76
C TRP A 104 7.31 0.46 13.39
N GLN A 105 6.30 1.06 14.02
CA GLN A 105 6.01 2.50 13.83
C GLN A 105 7.23 3.37 14.20
N ARG A 106 7.93 3.04 15.29
CA ARG A 106 9.14 3.78 15.70
C ARG A 106 10.25 3.68 14.65
N LEU A 107 10.51 2.48 14.13
CA LEU A 107 11.51 2.27 13.09
C LEU A 107 11.16 3.00 11.78
N LEU A 108 9.89 2.98 11.39
CA LEU A 108 9.40 3.74 10.23
C LEU A 108 9.56 5.25 10.43
N LYS A 109 9.26 5.75 11.63
CA LYS A 109 9.40 7.15 11.98
C LYS A 109 10.85 7.62 11.97
N GLU A 110 11.79 6.80 12.45
CA GLU A 110 13.24 7.09 12.37
C GLU A 110 13.72 7.26 10.92
N LYS A 111 13.10 6.54 9.99
CA LYS A 111 13.37 6.65 8.54
C LYS A 111 12.53 7.72 7.84
N ASN A 112 11.72 8.49 8.57
CA ASN A 112 10.78 9.48 8.03
C ASN A 112 9.75 8.89 7.06
N VAL A 113 9.42 7.61 7.19
CA VAL A 113 8.38 6.96 6.38
C VAL A 113 7.02 7.29 6.99
N PRO A 114 6.10 7.91 6.23
CA PRO A 114 4.75 8.19 6.71
C PRO A 114 3.98 6.89 6.93
N VAL A 115 3.21 6.84 8.02
CA VAL A 115 2.40 5.67 8.40
C VAL A 115 0.92 6.02 8.32
N ILE A 116 0.13 5.12 7.74
CA ILE A 116 -1.34 5.13 7.80
C ILE A 116 -1.76 3.92 8.63
N TRP A 117 -2.48 4.17 9.72
CA TRP A 117 -3.03 3.12 10.57
C TRP A 117 -4.36 2.62 10.03
N ILE A 118 -4.55 1.30 10.03
CA ILE A 118 -5.74 0.61 9.53
C ILE A 118 -6.22 -0.38 10.58
N LEU A 119 -7.43 -0.19 11.10
CA LEU A 119 -8.15 -1.17 11.90
C LEU A 119 -8.99 -2.02 10.96
N ASN A 120 -8.44 -3.18 10.58
CA ASN A 120 -9.09 -4.12 9.67
C ASN A 120 -10.03 -5.06 10.41
N LYS A 121 -10.89 -5.75 9.66
CA LYS A 121 -11.95 -6.65 10.19
C LYS A 121 -12.91 -5.93 11.13
N CYS A 122 -13.19 -4.66 10.88
CA CYS A 122 -14.10 -3.87 11.72
C CYS A 122 -15.53 -4.43 11.75
N ASP A 123 -15.88 -5.31 10.81
CA ASP A 123 -17.13 -6.07 10.78
C ASP A 123 -17.25 -7.13 11.88
N LEU A 124 -16.14 -7.56 12.47
CA LEU A 124 -16.10 -8.53 13.57
C LEU A 124 -16.06 -7.88 14.96
N LEU A 125 -15.86 -6.56 15.03
CA LEU A 125 -15.76 -5.85 16.30
C LEU A 125 -17.14 -5.48 16.83
N SER A 126 -17.39 -5.77 18.10
CA SER A 126 -18.63 -5.39 18.81
C SER A 126 -18.72 -3.87 18.98
N ASP A 127 -17.59 -3.18 19.22
CA ASP A 127 -17.47 -1.73 19.32
C ASP A 127 -16.20 -1.25 18.62
N ALA A 128 -16.32 -1.04 17.32
CA ALA A 128 -15.20 -0.59 16.49
C ALA A 128 -14.76 0.85 16.85
N GLU A 129 -15.68 1.71 17.30
CA GLU A 129 -15.34 3.08 17.67
C GLU A 129 -14.51 3.13 18.96
N GLN A 130 -14.87 2.33 19.95
CA GLN A 130 -14.11 2.23 21.19
C GLN A 130 -12.71 1.68 20.94
N THR A 131 -12.59 0.62 20.14
CA THR A 131 -11.30 0.04 19.74
C THR A 131 -10.45 1.07 18.99
N MET A 132 -11.05 1.80 18.05
CA MET A 132 -10.39 2.86 17.31
C MET A 132 -9.80 3.95 18.24
N ARG A 133 -10.57 4.42 19.23
CA ARG A 133 -10.11 5.42 20.20
C ARG A 133 -8.94 4.92 21.05
N ARG A 134 -8.93 3.65 21.45
CA ARG A 134 -7.84 3.03 22.20
C ARG A 134 -6.57 2.92 21.37
N ILE A 135 -6.70 2.58 20.09
CA ILE A 135 -5.59 2.56 19.14
C ILE A 135 -5.02 3.96 18.94
N GLU A 136 -5.89 4.95 18.73
CA GLU A 136 -5.49 6.36 18.59
C GLU A 136 -4.68 6.86 19.78
N GLN A 137 -5.10 6.53 21.00
CA GLN A 137 -4.40 6.90 22.24
C GLN A 137 -2.97 6.31 22.30
N GLN A 138 -2.76 5.12 21.73
CA GLN A 138 -1.46 4.45 21.73
C GLN A 138 -0.55 4.91 20.60
N CYS A 139 -1.06 5.03 19.38
CA CYS A 139 -0.25 5.34 18.20
C CYS A 139 -0.22 6.84 17.82
N GLY A 140 -1.10 7.65 18.43
CA GLY A 140 -1.20 9.10 18.18
C GLY A 140 -1.86 9.47 16.85
N GLN A 141 -2.53 8.54 16.19
CA GLN A 141 -3.23 8.76 14.91
C GLN A 141 -4.57 8.02 14.91
N VAL A 142 -5.59 8.62 14.30
CA VAL A 142 -6.89 7.97 14.08
C VAL A 142 -6.73 6.87 13.02
N PRO A 143 -6.95 5.60 13.33
CA PRO A 143 -6.90 4.55 12.35
C PRO A 143 -8.11 4.59 11.41
N LEU A 144 -7.92 4.17 10.16
CA LEU A 144 -9.01 3.95 9.22
C LEU A 144 -9.74 2.66 9.56
N LEU A 145 -11.07 2.72 9.68
CA LEU A 145 -11.92 1.54 9.87
C LEU A 145 -12.13 0.83 8.54
N VAL A 146 -11.64 -0.40 8.44
CA VAL A 146 -11.66 -1.17 7.20
C VAL A 146 -12.22 -2.58 7.43
N SER A 147 -12.95 -3.07 6.45
CA SER A 147 -13.29 -4.48 6.30
C SER A 147 -13.01 -4.93 4.87
N THR A 148 -12.01 -5.77 4.71
CA THR A 148 -11.68 -6.37 3.40
C THR A 148 -12.77 -7.32 2.90
N LEU A 149 -13.63 -7.82 3.81
CA LEU A 149 -14.74 -8.69 3.46
C LEU A 149 -15.91 -7.90 2.83
N THR A 150 -16.24 -6.75 3.41
CA THR A 150 -17.39 -5.93 2.98
C THR A 150 -17.01 -4.79 2.03
N GLY A 151 -15.72 -4.53 1.85
CA GLY A 151 -15.22 -3.40 1.09
C GLY A 151 -15.25 -2.05 1.83
N LYS A 152 -15.74 -2.02 3.08
CA LYS A 152 -15.83 -0.78 3.86
C LYS A 152 -14.44 -0.17 4.08
N GLY A 153 -14.32 1.15 3.85
CA GLY A 153 -13.12 1.94 4.15
C GLY A 153 -11.96 1.79 3.16
N LEU A 154 -12.09 0.99 2.09
CA LEU A 154 -11.03 0.83 1.09
C LEU A 154 -10.75 2.14 0.33
N ASP A 155 -11.80 2.90 -0.01
CA ASP A 155 -11.65 4.21 -0.66
C ASP A 155 -10.96 5.23 0.24
N ASP A 156 -11.15 5.13 1.56
CA ASP A 156 -10.49 6.01 2.53
C ASP A 156 -8.98 5.73 2.60
N ILE A 157 -8.56 4.48 2.39
CA ILE A 157 -7.13 4.14 2.24
C ILE A 157 -6.56 4.83 1.01
N LEU A 158 -7.22 4.70 -0.15
CA LEU A 158 -6.75 5.31 -1.40
C LEU A 158 -6.68 6.83 -1.29
N ARG A 159 -7.68 7.44 -0.65
CA ARG A 159 -7.70 8.89 -0.37
C ARG A 159 -6.55 9.30 0.55
N SER A 160 -6.29 8.54 1.61
CA SER A 160 -5.22 8.81 2.56
C SER A 160 -3.83 8.65 1.94
N LEU A 161 -3.65 7.66 1.05
CA LEU A 161 -2.44 7.49 0.27
C LEU A 161 -2.17 8.71 -0.62
N ARG A 162 -3.20 9.18 -1.36
CA ARG A 162 -3.09 10.40 -2.20
C ARG A 162 -2.70 11.62 -1.38
N ASN A 163 -3.32 11.84 -0.23
CA ASN A 163 -3.08 13.01 0.61
C ASN A 163 -1.69 13.02 1.27
N LYS A 164 -1.03 11.88 1.40
CA LYS A 164 0.32 11.79 2.00
C LYS A 164 1.45 11.86 0.97
N LEU A 165 1.12 11.83 -0.31
CA LEU A 165 2.11 12.01 -1.36
C LEU A 165 2.37 13.51 -1.59
N PRO A 166 3.64 13.91 -1.79
CA PRO A 166 3.94 15.26 -2.25
C PRO A 166 3.29 15.52 -3.61
N ASP A 167 2.77 16.74 -3.82
CA ASP A 167 2.14 17.15 -5.09
C ASP A 167 3.04 16.92 -6.32
N GLU A 168 4.36 16.93 -6.14
CA GLU A 168 5.34 16.67 -7.19
C GLU A 168 5.29 15.22 -7.72
N THR A 169 4.85 14.27 -6.91
CA THR A 169 4.73 12.86 -7.32
C THR A 169 3.44 12.66 -8.15
N MET A 170 2.43 13.48 -7.93
CA MET A 170 1.15 13.47 -8.66
C MET A 170 1.22 14.22 -10.00
N ALA A 171 2.21 15.11 -10.18
CA ALA A 171 2.28 16.05 -11.29
C ALA A 171 2.99 15.54 -12.55
N GLN A 172 3.43 14.28 -12.59
CA GLN A 172 4.00 13.72 -13.81
C GLN A 172 2.95 13.02 -14.69
N GLY A 173 1.90 13.74 -15.06
CA GLY A 173 1.14 13.41 -16.26
C GLY A 173 2.08 13.46 -17.49
N ILE A 174 1.85 12.56 -18.46
CA ILE A 174 2.67 12.43 -19.69
C ILE A 174 2.87 13.77 -20.39
N VAL A 175 1.94 14.70 -20.24
CA VAL A 175 1.93 16.04 -20.86
C VAL A 175 2.14 17.18 -19.84
N GLY A 176 2.01 16.94 -18.57
CA GLY A 176 2.24 17.82 -17.42
C GLY A 176 2.42 19.31 -17.73
N ARG A 177 3.67 19.78 -17.67
CA ARG A 177 4.04 21.20 -17.88
C ARG A 177 4.25 21.59 -19.35
N LEU A 178 4.00 20.69 -20.29
CA LEU A 178 4.24 20.90 -21.72
C LEU A 178 3.00 21.43 -22.46
N VAL A 179 1.87 21.55 -21.79
CA VAL A 179 0.57 21.92 -22.40
C VAL A 179 -0.11 22.97 -21.56
N GLU A 180 -0.64 24.00 -22.21
CA GLU A 180 -1.48 25.03 -21.63
C GLU A 180 -2.96 24.83 -22.01
N GLU A 181 -3.86 25.54 -21.34
CA GLU A 181 -5.29 25.51 -21.64
C GLU A 181 -5.54 25.93 -23.10
N ASN A 182 -6.26 25.09 -23.86
CA ASN A 182 -6.55 25.20 -25.30
C ASN A 182 -5.42 24.71 -26.24
N ASP A 183 -4.35 24.09 -25.76
CA ASP A 183 -3.37 23.42 -26.62
C ASP A 183 -3.94 22.15 -27.24
N THR A 184 -3.58 21.89 -28.49
CA THR A 184 -3.92 20.62 -29.17
C THR A 184 -2.76 19.66 -29.04
N VAL A 185 -2.98 18.53 -28.35
CA VAL A 185 -1.97 17.49 -28.15
C VAL A 185 -2.20 16.33 -29.11
N MET A 186 -1.19 15.97 -29.88
CA MET A 186 -1.20 14.77 -30.70
C MET A 186 -0.38 13.68 -30.02
N LEU A 187 -1.04 12.62 -29.56
CA LEU A 187 -0.37 11.44 -29.01
C LEU A 187 0.02 10.50 -30.14
N VAL A 188 1.32 10.33 -30.36
CA VAL A 188 1.86 9.33 -31.29
C VAL A 188 2.33 8.14 -30.47
N MET A 189 1.59 7.03 -30.54
CA MET A 189 1.93 5.80 -29.85
C MET A 189 2.40 4.74 -30.84
N PRO A 190 3.53 4.05 -30.58
CA PRO A 190 3.91 2.89 -31.37
C PRO A 190 2.89 1.79 -31.18
N GLN A 191 2.39 1.23 -32.29
CA GLN A 191 1.49 0.09 -32.26
C GLN A 191 2.33 -1.16 -32.03
N ASP A 192 2.16 -1.81 -30.89
CA ASP A 192 2.77 -3.12 -30.65
C ASP A 192 2.00 -4.17 -31.45
N ILE A 193 2.68 -4.76 -32.45
CA ILE A 193 2.11 -5.79 -33.33
C ILE A 193 1.75 -7.07 -32.56
N GLN A 194 2.31 -7.27 -31.36
CA GLN A 194 2.05 -8.39 -30.48
C GLN A 194 0.94 -8.14 -29.45
N ALA A 195 0.45 -6.91 -29.32
CA ALA A 195 -0.65 -6.60 -28.42
C ALA A 195 -1.98 -7.16 -28.95
N PRO A 196 -2.81 -7.82 -28.11
CA PRO A 196 -4.15 -8.22 -28.52
C PRO A 196 -4.95 -7.01 -29.03
N LYS A 197 -5.63 -7.14 -30.16
CA LYS A 197 -6.46 -6.10 -30.74
C LYS A 197 -7.39 -5.50 -29.70
N GLY A 198 -7.21 -4.21 -29.37
CA GLY A 198 -8.11 -3.45 -28.49
C GLY A 198 -7.51 -2.98 -27.15
N ARG A 199 -6.21 -3.18 -26.87
CA ARG A 199 -5.54 -2.55 -25.72
C ARG A 199 -4.77 -1.31 -26.17
N LEU A 200 -5.33 -0.14 -25.88
CA LEU A 200 -4.58 1.09 -25.73
C LEU A 200 -3.89 1.04 -24.36
N ILE A 201 -2.57 0.98 -24.35
CA ILE A 201 -1.78 1.21 -23.14
C ILE A 201 -1.56 2.72 -23.07
N LEU A 202 -2.35 3.40 -22.27
CA LEU A 202 -2.17 4.82 -21.90
C LEU A 202 -1.22 4.91 -20.72
#